data_809e454a22cc449b3524259c4d06be1a
#
_entry.id   809e454a22cc449b3524259c4d06be1a
#
_cell.length_a   1.000
_cell.length_b   1.000
_cell.length_c   1.000
_cell.angle_alpha   90.00
_cell.angle_beta   90.00
_cell.angle_gamma   90.00
#
_symmetry.space_group_name_H-M   'P 1'
#
loop_
_entity.id
_entity.type
_entity.pdbx_description
1 polymer ?
#
loop_
_entity_poly.entity_id
_entity_poly.type
_entity_poly.pdbx_seq_one_letter_code
_entity_poly.pdbx_strand_id
1 'polypeptide(L)'
;GSPIDACKSMIYFTNQIKKAIGQNKKPKFIAIPTTSGTGSEVTSYAVVTTKDKKIPLSDSEMLPDIAILNPEFIKTLPPSIIADTGMDVLTHAIEAYVSRSRNLFTNTLALGAIKTVFADLVSNFENPQLERERIDLQIASCMAGVAFSNAGLGINHSIAHSLGARFHKPHGRLNAVIMPKVIKFNAQNKNAARYYREIAEALGFTPKEDAEGVEMLAKAIKMRAAKMGIPNNLRELGIPEEQYFSEMESIVDQIENDLCTGENPRRFNRIEMKQLLKDLY
;
A
#
# COMPACT_ATOMS: atom_id res chain seq x y z
N GLY A 1 -11.80 0.91 -3.24
CA GLY A 1 -11.20 2.17 -2.75
C GLY A 1 -12.13 3.34 -2.92
N SER A 2 -12.07 4.06 -4.03
CA SER A 2 -12.71 5.38 -4.18
C SER A 2 -14.21 5.47 -3.81
N PRO A 3 -15.10 4.53 -4.14
CA PRO A 3 -16.49 4.58 -3.67
C PRO A 3 -16.62 4.42 -2.15
N ILE A 4 -15.81 3.56 -1.54
CA ILE A 4 -15.78 3.38 -0.09
C ILE A 4 -15.24 4.65 0.57
N ASP A 5 -14.17 5.26 0.04
CA ASP A 5 -13.59 6.50 0.55
C ASP A 5 -14.56 7.69 0.44
N ALA A 6 -15.33 7.77 -0.65
CA ALA A 6 -16.38 8.76 -0.79
C ALA A 6 -17.46 8.58 0.29
N CYS A 7 -17.91 7.34 0.52
CA CYS A 7 -18.88 7.02 1.57
C CYS A 7 -18.35 7.37 2.97
N LYS A 8 -17.10 7.02 3.28
CA LYS A 8 -16.43 7.38 4.53
C LYS A 8 -16.42 8.90 4.75
N SER A 9 -16.03 9.64 3.74
CA SER A 9 -16.00 11.11 3.80
C SER A 9 -17.38 11.69 4.05
N MET A 10 -18.42 11.17 3.35
CA MET A 10 -19.81 11.58 3.58
C MET A 10 -20.27 11.29 5.00
N ILE A 11 -19.95 10.11 5.55
CA ILE A 11 -20.27 9.73 6.94
C ILE A 11 -19.58 10.69 7.92
N TYR A 12 -18.29 10.93 7.72
CA TYR A 12 -17.51 11.82 8.57
C TYR A 12 -18.10 13.23 8.63
N PHE A 13 -18.29 13.89 7.49
CA PHE A 13 -18.85 15.24 7.48
C PHE A 13 -20.30 15.30 7.97
N THR A 14 -21.12 14.30 7.64
CA THR A 14 -22.49 14.22 8.14
C THR A 14 -22.53 14.07 9.66
N ASN A 15 -21.62 13.27 10.24
CA ASN A 15 -21.53 13.10 11.68
C ASN A 15 -21.06 14.37 12.39
N GLN A 16 -20.14 15.13 11.79
CA GLN A 16 -19.71 16.44 12.35
C GLN A 16 -20.90 17.42 12.39
N ILE A 17 -21.70 17.50 11.32
CA ILE A 17 -22.90 18.35 11.26
C ILE A 17 -23.93 17.89 12.30
N LYS A 18 -24.21 16.58 12.40
CA LYS A 18 -25.16 16.04 13.38
C LYS A 18 -24.76 16.34 14.81
N LYS A 19 -23.49 16.19 15.16
CA LYS A 19 -22.97 16.55 16.48
C LYS A 19 -23.19 18.02 16.79
N ALA A 20 -22.95 18.92 15.82
CA ALA A 20 -23.13 20.34 16.00
C ALA A 20 -24.59 20.75 16.29
N ILE A 21 -25.57 19.96 15.82
CA ILE A 21 -27.02 20.17 16.07
C ILE A 21 -27.60 19.27 17.15
N GLY A 22 -26.75 18.60 17.96
CA GLY A 22 -27.18 17.76 19.08
C GLY A 22 -27.77 16.40 18.68
N GLN A 23 -27.55 15.93 17.46
CA GLN A 23 -28.00 14.61 16.98
C GLN A 23 -26.84 13.61 17.00
N ASN A 24 -27.00 12.47 17.70
CA ASN A 24 -25.92 11.47 17.88
C ASN A 24 -26.16 10.15 17.13
N LYS A 25 -27.23 10.03 16.33
CA LYS A 25 -27.54 8.77 15.62
C LYS A 25 -26.65 8.61 14.39
N LYS A 26 -25.77 7.60 14.41
CA LYS A 26 -24.93 7.21 13.27
C LYS A 26 -25.67 6.21 12.37
N PRO A 27 -25.55 6.31 11.03
CA PRO A 27 -25.96 5.24 10.14
C PRO A 27 -25.05 4.02 10.30
N LYS A 28 -25.58 2.82 10.07
CA LYS A 28 -24.75 1.62 9.92
C LYS A 28 -24.00 1.67 8.58
N PHE A 29 -22.72 1.43 8.62
CA PHE A 29 -21.85 1.43 7.45
C PHE A 29 -21.40 0.01 7.10
N ILE A 30 -21.86 -0.51 5.97
CA ILE A 30 -21.49 -1.82 5.43
C ILE A 30 -20.63 -1.58 4.20
N ALA A 31 -19.41 -2.12 4.20
CA ALA A 31 -18.50 -2.03 3.06
C ALA A 31 -18.36 -3.40 2.36
N ILE A 32 -18.50 -3.39 1.04
CA ILE A 32 -18.36 -4.58 0.19
C ILE A 32 -17.31 -4.26 -0.87
N PRO A 33 -16.04 -4.72 -0.71
CA PRO A 33 -14.99 -4.43 -1.67
C PRO A 33 -15.20 -5.19 -2.97
N THR A 34 -14.91 -4.53 -4.09
CA THR A 34 -14.93 -5.09 -5.45
C THR A 34 -13.53 -5.20 -6.05
N THR A 35 -12.50 -5.06 -5.24
CA THR A 35 -11.09 -5.30 -5.56
C THR A 35 -10.39 -5.91 -4.35
N SER A 36 -9.34 -6.69 -4.59
CA SER A 36 -8.44 -7.20 -3.54
C SER A 36 -7.20 -6.32 -3.50
N GLY A 37 -7.26 -5.17 -2.82
CA GLY A 37 -6.17 -4.19 -2.86
C GLY A 37 -6.14 -3.23 -1.68
N THR A 38 -7.10 -2.34 -1.61
CA THR A 38 -7.02 -1.16 -0.74
C THR A 38 -7.23 -1.44 0.75
N GLY A 39 -7.90 -2.55 1.11
CA GLY A 39 -8.30 -2.81 2.50
C GLY A 39 -9.24 -1.75 3.09
N SER A 40 -9.83 -0.88 2.25
CA SER A 40 -10.63 0.26 2.72
C SER A 40 -11.86 -0.17 3.51
N GLU A 41 -12.34 -1.41 3.35
CA GLU A 41 -13.46 -1.99 4.09
C GLU A 41 -13.18 -2.22 5.58
N VAL A 42 -11.90 -2.19 6.00
CA VAL A 42 -11.48 -2.43 7.39
C VAL A 42 -10.56 -1.33 7.94
N THR A 43 -10.53 -0.17 7.29
CA THR A 43 -9.67 0.95 7.71
C THR A 43 -10.48 2.19 8.09
N SER A 44 -9.91 3.01 8.95
CA SER A 44 -10.44 4.34 9.33
C SER A 44 -9.92 5.46 8.42
N TYR A 45 -9.25 5.13 7.32
CA TYR A 45 -8.68 6.08 6.38
C TYR A 45 -9.58 6.28 5.16
N ALA A 46 -9.59 7.49 4.63
CA ALA A 46 -10.16 7.82 3.32
C ALA A 46 -9.25 8.83 2.61
N VAL A 47 -9.16 8.73 1.28
CA VAL A 47 -8.43 9.71 0.47
C VAL A 47 -9.42 10.54 -0.34
N VAL A 48 -9.50 11.83 -0.04
CA VAL A 48 -10.34 12.78 -0.77
C VAL A 48 -9.50 13.51 -1.81
N THR A 49 -9.92 13.46 -3.06
CA THR A 49 -9.28 14.22 -4.13
C THR A 49 -9.97 15.57 -4.28
N THR A 50 -9.22 16.64 -4.10
CA THR A 50 -9.61 18.01 -4.48
C THR A 50 -9.04 18.33 -5.86
N LYS A 51 -9.31 19.54 -6.39
CA LYS A 51 -8.78 19.95 -7.71
C LYS A 51 -7.27 19.75 -7.84
N ASP A 52 -6.52 20.00 -6.75
CA ASP A 52 -5.06 20.11 -6.81
C ASP A 52 -4.33 19.15 -5.85
N LYS A 53 -5.05 18.44 -4.97
CA LYS A 53 -4.42 17.63 -3.90
C LYS A 53 -5.25 16.39 -3.55
N LYS A 54 -4.55 15.32 -3.18
CA LYS A 54 -5.11 14.19 -2.44
C LYS A 54 -4.94 14.47 -0.96
N ILE A 55 -6.05 14.52 -0.23
CA ILE A 55 -6.07 14.79 1.22
C ILE A 55 -6.45 13.50 1.92
N PRO A 56 -5.50 12.86 2.64
CA PRO A 56 -5.83 11.73 3.48
C PRO A 56 -6.59 12.23 4.72
N LEU A 57 -7.69 11.57 5.02
CA LEU A 57 -8.48 11.74 6.24
C LEU A 57 -8.35 10.48 7.09
N SER A 58 -8.26 10.65 8.40
CA SER A 58 -8.24 9.54 9.35
C SER A 58 -9.15 9.87 10.53
N ASP A 59 -10.19 9.06 10.73
CA ASP A 59 -11.11 9.18 11.87
C ASP A 59 -11.77 7.84 12.16
N SER A 60 -11.86 7.46 13.43
CA SER A 60 -12.50 6.20 13.86
C SER A 60 -13.95 6.09 13.40
N GLU A 61 -14.65 7.20 13.16
CA GLU A 61 -16.02 7.21 12.68
C GLU A 61 -16.16 6.74 11.24
N MET A 62 -15.06 6.73 10.46
CA MET A 62 -15.00 6.25 9.08
C MET A 62 -14.79 4.74 8.98
N LEU A 63 -14.51 4.06 10.08
CA LEU A 63 -14.38 2.59 10.09
C LEU A 63 -15.76 1.96 9.80
N PRO A 64 -15.88 1.08 8.79
CA PRO A 64 -17.11 0.35 8.54
C PRO A 64 -17.51 -0.52 9.74
N ASP A 65 -18.81 -0.61 10.01
CA ASP A 65 -19.35 -1.51 11.05
C ASP A 65 -19.27 -2.97 10.62
N ILE A 66 -19.39 -3.24 9.30
CA ILE A 66 -19.39 -4.58 8.70
C ILE A 66 -18.63 -4.53 7.39
N ALA A 67 -17.70 -5.46 7.20
CA ALA A 67 -17.06 -5.75 5.92
C ALA A 67 -17.58 -7.10 5.38
N ILE A 68 -18.06 -7.12 4.13
CA ILE A 68 -18.50 -8.33 3.46
C ILE A 68 -17.53 -8.66 2.34
N LEU A 69 -16.74 -9.71 2.51
CA LEU A 69 -15.82 -10.24 1.51
C LEU A 69 -16.55 -11.30 0.68
N ASN A 70 -16.91 -10.94 -0.56
CA ASN A 70 -17.55 -11.87 -1.48
C ASN A 70 -16.74 -11.99 -2.77
N PRO A 71 -16.14 -13.16 -3.07
CA PRO A 71 -15.28 -13.38 -4.23
C PRO A 71 -16.00 -13.25 -5.58
N GLU A 72 -17.33 -13.32 -5.62
CA GLU A 72 -18.09 -13.11 -6.83
C GLU A 72 -17.99 -11.68 -7.37
N PHE A 73 -17.84 -10.69 -6.49
CA PHE A 73 -17.72 -9.28 -6.90
C PHE A 73 -16.35 -8.91 -7.47
N ILE A 74 -15.37 -9.80 -7.36
CA ILE A 74 -14.01 -9.63 -7.91
C ILE A 74 -13.68 -10.61 -9.04
N LYS A 75 -14.64 -11.45 -9.44
CA LYS A 75 -14.47 -12.53 -10.44
C LYS A 75 -14.14 -12.00 -11.84
N THR A 76 -14.62 -10.82 -12.18
CA THR A 76 -14.47 -10.22 -13.51
C THR A 76 -13.35 -9.18 -13.59
N LEU A 77 -12.49 -9.11 -12.57
CA LEU A 77 -11.39 -8.15 -12.59
C LEU A 77 -10.41 -8.45 -13.73
N PRO A 78 -10.02 -7.42 -14.50
CA PRO A 78 -8.96 -7.58 -15.50
C PRO A 78 -7.62 -7.94 -14.84
N PRO A 79 -6.76 -8.75 -15.50
CA PRO A 79 -5.45 -9.10 -14.99
C PRO A 79 -4.60 -7.90 -14.55
N SER A 80 -4.64 -6.79 -15.30
CA SER A 80 -3.92 -5.57 -14.93
C SER A 80 -4.36 -5.00 -13.56
N ILE A 81 -5.65 -5.07 -13.23
CA ILE A 81 -6.16 -4.64 -11.93
C ILE A 81 -5.75 -5.63 -10.84
N ILE A 82 -5.80 -6.95 -11.12
CA ILE A 82 -5.31 -7.98 -10.18
C ILE A 82 -3.84 -7.72 -9.83
N ALA A 83 -2.99 -7.47 -10.84
CA ALA A 83 -1.57 -7.17 -10.64
C ALA A 83 -1.36 -5.92 -9.79
N ASP A 84 -1.99 -4.80 -10.18
CA ASP A 84 -1.81 -3.52 -9.49
C ASP A 84 -2.33 -3.59 -8.05
N THR A 85 -3.53 -4.14 -7.82
CA THR A 85 -4.11 -4.22 -6.48
C THR A 85 -3.41 -5.26 -5.59
N GLY A 86 -2.97 -6.39 -6.13
CA GLY A 86 -2.22 -7.39 -5.38
C GLY A 86 -0.83 -6.89 -4.96
N MET A 87 -0.15 -6.12 -5.81
CA MET A 87 1.10 -5.46 -5.44
C MET A 87 0.88 -4.36 -4.40
N ASP A 88 -0.28 -3.71 -4.40
CA ASP A 88 -0.68 -2.77 -3.37
C ASP A 88 -0.86 -3.47 -2.01
N VAL A 89 -1.54 -4.62 -1.98
CA VAL A 89 -1.65 -5.46 -0.77
C VAL A 89 -0.27 -5.83 -0.22
N LEU A 90 0.64 -6.23 -1.11
CA LEU A 90 2.00 -6.57 -0.72
C LEU A 90 2.73 -5.38 -0.09
N THR A 91 2.55 -4.19 -0.67
CA THR A 91 3.14 -2.96 -0.14
C THR A 91 2.57 -2.60 1.23
N HIS A 92 1.25 -2.62 1.36
CA HIS A 92 0.57 -2.40 2.65
C HIS A 92 1.12 -3.32 3.74
N ALA A 93 1.20 -4.62 3.44
CA ALA A 93 1.63 -5.60 4.41
C ALA A 93 3.13 -5.47 4.77
N ILE A 94 4.01 -5.23 3.80
CA ILE A 94 5.44 -5.05 4.05
C ILE A 94 5.68 -3.77 4.86
N GLU A 95 5.05 -2.63 4.51
CA GLU A 95 5.21 -1.39 5.25
C GLU A 95 4.65 -1.51 6.68
N ALA A 96 3.49 -2.13 6.86
CA ALA A 96 2.95 -2.39 8.21
C ALA A 96 3.88 -3.28 9.05
N TYR A 97 4.52 -4.30 8.43
CA TYR A 97 5.44 -5.20 9.13
C TYR A 97 6.70 -4.51 9.63
N VAL A 98 7.22 -3.54 8.90
CA VAL A 98 8.45 -2.82 9.26
C VAL A 98 8.18 -1.47 9.92
N SER A 99 6.93 -1.06 10.05
CA SER A 99 6.50 0.22 10.63
C SER A 99 7.06 0.43 12.05
N ARG A 100 7.19 1.70 12.43
CA ARG A 100 7.58 2.08 13.80
C ARG A 100 6.52 1.73 14.84
N SER A 101 5.24 1.71 14.44
CA SER A 101 4.09 1.34 15.30
C SER A 101 3.69 -0.14 15.19
N ARG A 102 4.55 -0.97 14.55
CA ARG A 102 4.36 -2.42 14.46
C ARG A 102 4.22 -3.09 15.82
N ASN A 103 3.43 -4.14 15.87
CA ASN A 103 3.27 -4.98 17.05
C ASN A 103 2.97 -6.43 16.66
N LEU A 104 2.90 -7.34 17.62
CA LEU A 104 2.68 -8.77 17.34
C LEU A 104 1.39 -9.02 16.54
N PHE A 105 0.30 -8.33 16.86
CA PHE A 105 -0.97 -8.48 16.15
C PHE A 105 -0.86 -8.05 14.69
N THR A 106 -0.35 -6.84 14.45
CA THR A 106 -0.19 -6.31 13.09
C THR A 106 0.80 -7.12 12.26
N ASN A 107 1.90 -7.59 12.89
CA ASN A 107 2.89 -8.43 12.23
C ASN A 107 2.35 -9.79 11.79
N THR A 108 1.53 -10.42 12.63
CA THR A 108 0.91 -11.71 12.29
C THR A 108 0.03 -11.59 11.06
N LEU A 109 -0.80 -10.55 11.00
CA LEU A 109 -1.67 -10.28 9.85
C LEU A 109 -0.87 -9.90 8.61
N ALA A 110 0.10 -9.00 8.75
CA ALA A 110 0.95 -8.56 7.65
C ALA A 110 1.74 -9.72 7.04
N LEU A 111 2.35 -10.56 7.87
CA LEU A 111 3.13 -11.71 7.40
C LEU A 111 2.25 -12.75 6.71
N GLY A 112 1.04 -13.00 7.23
CA GLY A 112 0.04 -13.82 6.57
C GLY A 112 -0.31 -13.30 5.18
N ALA A 113 -0.62 -12.01 5.07
CA ALA A 113 -0.92 -11.36 3.79
C ALA A 113 0.25 -11.43 2.81
N ILE A 114 1.50 -11.17 3.26
CA ILE A 114 2.71 -11.28 2.44
C ILE A 114 2.83 -12.69 1.85
N LYS A 115 2.72 -13.72 2.67
CA LYS A 115 2.85 -15.12 2.24
C LYS A 115 1.80 -15.49 1.21
N THR A 116 0.54 -15.11 1.45
CA THR A 116 -0.58 -15.36 0.53
C THR A 116 -0.35 -14.66 -0.82
N VAL A 117 -0.01 -13.36 -0.82
CA VAL A 117 0.26 -12.64 -2.08
C VAL A 117 1.44 -13.27 -2.84
N PHE A 118 2.48 -13.68 -2.13
CA PHE A 118 3.62 -14.37 -2.77
C PHE A 118 3.25 -15.73 -3.37
N ALA A 119 2.33 -16.46 -2.78
CA ALA A 119 1.87 -17.75 -3.30
C ALA A 119 0.94 -17.58 -4.50
N ASP A 120 -0.06 -16.69 -4.40
CA ASP A 120 -1.27 -16.76 -5.21
C ASP A 120 -1.39 -15.66 -6.28
N LEU A 121 -0.69 -14.51 -6.13
CA LEU A 121 -0.91 -13.35 -6.99
C LEU A 121 -0.60 -13.62 -8.47
N VAL A 122 0.55 -14.26 -8.76
CA VAL A 122 0.97 -14.50 -10.15
C VAL A 122 0.04 -15.51 -10.82
N SER A 123 -0.31 -16.61 -10.13
CA SER A 123 -1.23 -17.62 -10.67
C SER A 123 -2.63 -17.04 -10.92
N ASN A 124 -3.13 -16.20 -10.01
CA ASN A 124 -4.42 -15.53 -10.21
C ASN A 124 -4.38 -14.47 -11.32
N PHE A 125 -3.25 -13.79 -11.51
CA PHE A 125 -3.02 -12.89 -12.65
C PHE A 125 -3.06 -13.64 -13.98
N GLU A 126 -2.38 -14.79 -14.06
CA GLU A 126 -2.31 -15.63 -15.26
C GLU A 126 -3.65 -16.32 -15.55
N ASN A 127 -4.39 -16.70 -14.52
CA ASN A 127 -5.72 -17.30 -14.62
C ASN A 127 -6.69 -16.75 -13.57
N PRO A 128 -7.43 -15.65 -13.87
CA PRO A 128 -8.38 -15.04 -12.95
C PRO A 128 -9.56 -15.94 -12.52
N GLN A 129 -9.75 -17.08 -13.16
CA GLN A 129 -10.82 -18.03 -12.82
C GLN A 129 -10.44 -18.95 -11.64
N LEU A 130 -9.20 -18.94 -11.17
CA LEU A 130 -8.77 -19.68 -9.99
C LEU A 130 -9.48 -19.11 -8.75
N GLU A 131 -10.50 -19.84 -8.29
CA GLU A 131 -11.39 -19.36 -7.23
C GLU A 131 -10.71 -19.29 -5.88
N ARG A 132 -9.89 -20.27 -5.54
CA ARG A 132 -9.16 -20.32 -4.28
C ARG A 132 -8.21 -19.16 -4.15
N GLU A 133 -7.36 -18.94 -5.13
CA GLU A 133 -6.38 -17.85 -5.16
C GLU A 133 -7.07 -16.48 -5.09
N ARG A 134 -8.22 -16.34 -5.75
CA ARG A 134 -9.04 -15.13 -5.70
C ARG A 134 -9.58 -14.86 -4.29
N ILE A 135 -10.10 -15.91 -3.61
CA ILE A 135 -10.57 -15.82 -2.22
C ILE A 135 -9.41 -15.46 -1.29
N ASP A 136 -8.29 -16.18 -1.41
CA ASP A 136 -7.13 -16.00 -0.55
C ASP A 136 -6.54 -14.59 -0.69
N LEU A 137 -6.46 -14.04 -1.91
CA LEU A 137 -6.03 -12.66 -2.16
C LEU A 137 -7.01 -11.62 -1.59
N GLN A 138 -8.31 -11.88 -1.61
CA GLN A 138 -9.29 -10.98 -0.98
C GLN A 138 -9.12 -10.96 0.54
N ILE A 139 -8.91 -12.11 1.16
CA ILE A 139 -8.62 -12.24 2.59
C ILE A 139 -7.29 -11.55 2.92
N ALA A 140 -6.24 -11.76 2.11
CA ALA A 140 -4.95 -11.11 2.29
C ALA A 140 -5.04 -9.58 2.23
N SER A 141 -5.87 -9.05 1.32
CA SER A 141 -6.16 -7.61 1.24
C SER A 141 -6.79 -7.08 2.55
N CYS A 142 -7.76 -7.79 3.08
CA CYS A 142 -8.39 -7.46 4.36
C CYS A 142 -7.38 -7.54 5.53
N MET A 143 -6.57 -8.60 5.59
CA MET A 143 -5.53 -8.76 6.64
C MET A 143 -4.51 -7.61 6.58
N ALA A 144 -4.03 -7.26 5.40
CA ALA A 144 -3.13 -6.12 5.20
C ALA A 144 -3.79 -4.81 5.61
N GLY A 145 -5.10 -4.64 5.28
CA GLY A 145 -5.91 -3.50 5.67
C GLY A 145 -5.97 -3.31 7.19
N VAL A 146 -6.26 -4.37 7.93
CA VAL A 146 -6.26 -4.35 9.40
C VAL A 146 -4.86 -4.07 9.95
N ALA A 147 -3.82 -4.68 9.35
CA ALA A 147 -2.44 -4.49 9.79
C ALA A 147 -2.02 -3.02 9.67
N PHE A 148 -2.13 -2.42 8.48
CA PHE A 148 -1.68 -1.04 8.29
C PHE A 148 -2.60 -0.01 8.94
N SER A 149 -3.88 -0.29 9.10
CA SER A 149 -4.79 0.60 9.84
C SER A 149 -4.36 0.80 11.30
N ASN A 150 -3.66 -0.18 11.87
CA ASN A 150 -3.16 -0.14 13.24
C ASN A 150 -1.65 0.16 13.35
N ALA A 151 -0.86 -0.16 12.34
CA ALA A 151 0.58 0.07 12.35
C ALA A 151 1.02 1.29 11.54
N GLY A 152 0.17 1.81 10.66
CA GLY A 152 0.53 2.81 9.67
C GLY A 152 1.30 2.22 8.48
N LEU A 153 1.67 3.10 7.57
CA LEU A 153 2.42 2.80 6.34
C LEU A 153 3.80 3.49 6.38
N GLY A 154 4.44 3.67 5.24
CA GLY A 154 5.76 4.27 5.14
C GLY A 154 5.94 5.12 3.88
N ILE A 155 7.20 5.42 3.56
CA ILE A 155 7.55 6.30 2.44
C ILE A 155 7.24 5.69 1.06
N ASN A 156 7.05 4.38 0.95
CA ASN A 156 6.63 3.81 -0.32
C ASN A 156 5.28 4.41 -0.75
N HIS A 157 4.31 4.41 0.16
CA HIS A 157 3.01 5.05 -0.07
C HIS A 157 3.12 6.56 -0.21
N SER A 158 3.93 7.25 0.60
CA SER A 158 4.11 8.70 0.47
C SER A 158 4.64 9.11 -0.91
N ILE A 159 5.61 8.36 -1.44
CA ILE A 159 6.13 8.55 -2.80
C ILE A 159 5.02 8.25 -3.84
N ALA A 160 4.32 7.11 -3.70
CA ALA A 160 3.25 6.73 -4.63
C ALA A 160 2.09 7.74 -4.64
N HIS A 161 1.72 8.32 -3.50
CA HIS A 161 0.71 9.39 -3.39
C HIS A 161 1.14 10.64 -4.17
N SER A 162 2.38 11.08 -3.93
CA SER A 162 2.92 12.26 -4.60
C SER A 162 2.99 12.09 -6.11
N LEU A 163 3.51 10.95 -6.59
CA LEU A 163 3.64 10.66 -8.02
C LEU A 163 2.29 10.37 -8.68
N GLY A 164 1.41 9.64 -8.00
CA GLY A 164 0.09 9.30 -8.51
C GLY A 164 -0.82 10.51 -8.72
N ALA A 165 -0.72 11.52 -7.84
CA ALA A 165 -1.45 12.77 -7.98
C ALA A 165 -0.98 13.59 -9.19
N ARG A 166 0.32 13.60 -9.47
CA ARG A 166 0.94 14.41 -10.55
C ARG A 166 0.87 13.76 -11.92
N PHE A 167 1.24 12.48 -11.96
CA PHE A 167 1.45 11.77 -13.23
C PHE A 167 0.31 10.83 -13.61
N HIS A 168 -0.76 10.79 -12.80
CA HIS A 168 -1.97 9.99 -13.03
C HIS A 168 -1.69 8.51 -13.32
N LYS A 169 -0.67 7.94 -12.65
CA LYS A 169 -0.34 6.53 -12.78
C LYS A 169 -1.12 5.69 -11.75
N PRO A 170 -1.46 4.42 -12.06
CA PRO A 170 -2.15 3.55 -11.12
C PRO A 170 -1.37 3.38 -9.82
N HIS A 171 -2.05 3.53 -8.68
CA HIS A 171 -1.43 3.56 -7.35
C HIS A 171 -0.63 2.30 -7.01
N GLY A 172 -1.25 1.12 -7.14
CA GLY A 172 -0.56 -0.15 -6.85
C GLY A 172 0.61 -0.44 -7.79
N ARG A 173 0.54 0.04 -9.05
CA ARG A 173 1.66 -0.05 -9.99
C ARG A 173 2.83 0.82 -9.58
N LEU A 174 2.56 2.05 -9.13
CA LEU A 174 3.60 2.91 -8.54
C LEU A 174 4.23 2.25 -7.32
N ASN A 175 3.40 1.73 -6.40
CA ASN A 175 3.89 1.02 -5.22
C ASN A 175 4.83 -0.14 -5.59
N ALA A 176 4.47 -0.93 -6.60
CA ALA A 176 5.29 -2.05 -7.07
C ALA A 176 6.66 -1.62 -7.63
N VAL A 177 6.69 -0.54 -8.41
CA VAL A 177 7.93 0.01 -9.01
C VAL A 177 8.87 0.58 -7.94
N ILE A 178 8.31 1.25 -6.94
CA ILE A 178 9.05 1.96 -5.90
C ILE A 178 9.63 0.98 -4.85
N MET A 179 8.88 -0.04 -4.49
CA MET A 179 9.13 -0.89 -3.32
C MET A 179 10.54 -1.49 -3.25
N PRO A 180 11.13 -2.07 -4.31
CA PRO A 180 12.47 -2.67 -4.21
C PRO A 180 13.56 -1.67 -3.79
N LYS A 181 13.43 -0.40 -4.20
CA LYS A 181 14.36 0.67 -3.82
C LYS A 181 14.12 1.17 -2.41
N VAL A 182 12.85 1.31 -2.01
CA VAL A 182 12.48 1.72 -0.65
C VAL A 182 12.92 0.67 0.38
N ILE A 183 12.79 -0.62 0.09
CA ILE A 183 13.30 -1.70 0.96
C ILE A 183 14.81 -1.49 1.21
N LYS A 184 15.61 -1.30 0.17
CA LYS A 184 17.06 -1.06 0.28
C LYS A 184 17.39 0.23 1.02
N PHE A 185 16.64 1.28 0.77
CA PHE A 185 16.77 2.55 1.46
C PHE A 185 16.48 2.41 2.96
N ASN A 186 15.37 1.80 3.33
CA ASN A 186 14.98 1.58 4.72
C ASN A 186 15.92 0.62 5.46
N ALA A 187 16.53 -0.34 4.76
CA ALA A 187 17.47 -1.32 5.33
C ALA A 187 18.78 -0.70 5.85
N GLN A 188 19.06 0.57 5.60
CA GLN A 188 20.13 1.30 6.28
C GLN A 188 19.84 1.48 7.79
N ASN A 189 18.58 1.32 8.20
CA ASN A 189 18.22 1.11 9.61
C ASN A 189 18.35 -0.40 9.94
N LYS A 190 19.19 -0.74 10.92
CA LYS A 190 19.47 -2.13 11.31
C LYS A 190 18.22 -2.93 11.68
N ASN A 191 17.28 -2.34 12.38
CA ASN A 191 16.03 -3.02 12.72
C ASN A 191 15.20 -3.32 11.49
N ALA A 192 15.07 -2.36 10.57
CA ALA A 192 14.36 -2.57 9.31
C ALA A 192 15.02 -3.67 8.47
N ALA A 193 16.37 -3.69 8.37
CA ALA A 193 17.11 -4.74 7.67
C ALA A 193 16.77 -6.13 8.22
N ARG A 194 16.77 -6.28 9.56
CA ARG A 194 16.38 -7.53 10.22
C ARG A 194 14.94 -7.91 9.91
N TYR A 195 14.00 -6.98 9.93
CA TYR A 195 12.58 -7.26 9.62
C TYR A 195 12.38 -7.69 8.16
N TYR A 196 13.09 -7.09 7.21
CA TYR A 196 13.08 -7.54 5.81
C TYR A 196 13.68 -8.94 5.66
N ARG A 197 14.72 -9.29 6.41
CA ARG A 197 15.24 -10.66 6.46
C ARG A 197 14.21 -11.63 7.02
N GLU A 198 13.52 -11.29 8.12
CA GLU A 198 12.45 -12.12 8.70
C GLU A 198 11.35 -12.40 7.66
N ILE A 199 10.98 -11.40 6.84
CA ILE A 199 10.03 -11.60 5.72
C ILE A 199 10.62 -12.57 4.70
N ALA A 200 11.88 -12.39 4.30
CA ALA A 200 12.54 -13.28 3.33
C ALA A 200 12.57 -14.73 3.84
N GLU A 201 12.93 -14.94 5.10
CA GLU A 201 12.94 -16.27 5.75
C GLU A 201 11.52 -16.90 5.76
N ALA A 202 10.49 -16.11 6.08
CA ALA A 202 9.10 -16.57 6.08
C ALA A 202 8.58 -16.94 4.68
N LEU A 203 9.21 -16.42 3.63
CA LEU A 203 8.97 -16.78 2.22
C LEU A 203 9.79 -17.96 1.73
N GLY A 204 10.59 -18.59 2.62
CA GLY A 204 11.39 -19.77 2.31
C GLY A 204 12.80 -19.48 1.79
N PHE A 205 13.25 -18.21 1.81
CA PHE A 205 14.65 -17.89 1.52
C PHE A 205 15.54 -18.20 2.74
N THR A 206 16.82 -18.44 2.50
CA THR A 206 17.78 -18.80 3.55
C THR A 206 18.97 -17.82 3.57
N PRO A 207 18.71 -16.53 3.90
CA PRO A 207 19.79 -15.55 3.96
C PRO A 207 20.72 -15.82 5.15
N LYS A 208 22.03 -15.61 4.95
CA LYS A 208 23.05 -15.74 6.00
C LYS A 208 23.10 -14.51 6.92
N GLU A 209 22.76 -13.35 6.37
CA GLU A 209 22.79 -12.07 7.07
C GLU A 209 21.65 -11.15 6.63
N ASP A 210 21.44 -10.04 7.36
CA ASP A 210 20.33 -9.09 7.08
C ASP A 210 20.41 -8.51 5.67
N ALA A 211 21.62 -8.13 5.22
CA ALA A 211 21.83 -7.55 3.90
C ALA A 211 21.42 -8.52 2.77
N GLU A 212 21.77 -9.79 2.90
CA GLU A 212 21.37 -10.82 1.93
C GLU A 212 19.86 -11.02 1.89
N GLY A 213 19.20 -11.02 3.07
CA GLY A 213 17.74 -11.11 3.16
C GLY A 213 17.04 -9.94 2.48
N VAL A 214 17.55 -8.73 2.65
CA VAL A 214 17.07 -7.51 1.98
C VAL A 214 17.17 -7.63 0.45
N GLU A 215 18.31 -8.07 -0.06
CA GLU A 215 18.53 -8.25 -1.50
C GLU A 215 17.62 -9.33 -2.08
N MET A 216 17.49 -10.48 -1.40
CA MET A 216 16.61 -11.57 -1.81
C MET A 216 15.15 -11.12 -1.88
N LEU A 217 14.66 -10.41 -0.85
CA LEU A 217 13.29 -9.89 -0.82
C LEU A 217 13.04 -8.88 -1.95
N ALA A 218 13.90 -7.88 -2.08
CA ALA A 218 13.77 -6.86 -3.12
C ALA A 218 13.78 -7.46 -4.53
N LYS A 219 14.67 -8.42 -4.78
CA LYS A 219 14.75 -9.17 -6.05
C LYS A 219 13.50 -9.99 -6.30
N ALA A 220 12.99 -10.71 -5.29
CA ALA A 220 11.81 -11.55 -5.42
C ALA A 220 10.55 -10.70 -5.76
N ILE A 221 10.39 -9.53 -5.15
CA ILE A 221 9.32 -8.59 -5.46
C ILE A 221 9.44 -8.09 -6.90
N LYS A 222 10.64 -7.64 -7.30
CA LYS A 222 10.89 -7.17 -8.67
C LYS A 222 10.59 -8.24 -9.71
N MET A 223 10.99 -9.48 -9.47
CA MET A 223 10.71 -10.60 -10.39
C MET A 223 9.22 -10.90 -10.52
N ARG A 224 8.44 -10.80 -9.44
CA ARG A 224 6.98 -10.96 -9.49
C ARG A 224 6.31 -9.84 -10.27
N ALA A 225 6.68 -8.60 -10.01
CA ALA A 225 6.19 -7.45 -10.76
C ALA A 225 6.46 -7.60 -12.26
N ALA A 226 7.67 -8.01 -12.65
CA ALA A 226 8.05 -8.25 -14.05
C ALA A 226 7.21 -9.34 -14.72
N LYS A 227 6.90 -10.46 -14.02
CA LYS A 227 6.00 -11.50 -14.54
C LYS A 227 4.61 -10.99 -14.89
N MET A 228 4.15 -9.95 -14.20
CA MET A 228 2.84 -9.33 -14.44
C MET A 228 2.92 -8.09 -15.35
N GLY A 229 4.05 -7.88 -16.03
CA GLY A 229 4.24 -6.77 -16.96
C GLY A 229 4.32 -5.38 -16.29
N ILE A 230 4.66 -5.35 -15.00
CA ILE A 230 4.89 -4.08 -14.29
C ILE A 230 6.32 -3.60 -14.60
N PRO A 231 6.50 -2.33 -15.00
CA PRO A 231 7.80 -1.73 -15.30
C PRO A 231 8.78 -1.76 -14.12
N ASN A 232 10.09 -1.65 -14.42
CA ASN A 232 11.13 -1.71 -13.40
C ASN A 232 11.50 -0.35 -12.78
N ASN A 233 11.11 0.76 -13.41
CA ASN A 233 11.44 2.11 -13.00
C ASN A 233 10.38 3.11 -13.50
N LEU A 234 10.48 4.36 -13.09
CA LEU A 234 9.51 5.40 -13.41
C LEU A 234 9.57 5.84 -14.89
N ARG A 235 10.75 5.74 -15.54
CA ARG A 235 10.92 6.03 -16.96
C ARG A 235 10.13 5.02 -17.81
N GLU A 236 10.30 3.73 -17.54
CA GLU A 236 9.54 2.66 -18.21
C GLU A 236 8.03 2.76 -17.92
N LEU A 237 7.64 3.27 -16.75
CA LEU A 237 6.25 3.57 -16.41
C LEU A 237 5.67 4.74 -17.23
N GLY A 238 6.52 5.44 -17.98
CA GLY A 238 6.13 6.56 -18.85
C GLY A 238 5.88 7.86 -18.07
N ILE A 239 6.68 8.12 -17.04
CA ILE A 239 6.76 9.44 -16.41
C ILE A 239 7.74 10.31 -17.20
N PRO A 240 7.34 11.52 -17.67
CA PRO A 240 8.21 12.39 -18.44
C PRO A 240 9.39 12.90 -17.63
N GLU A 241 10.62 12.76 -18.14
CA GLU A 241 11.87 13.07 -17.43
C GLU A 241 11.96 14.54 -17.00
N GLU A 242 11.74 15.45 -17.92
CA GLU A 242 11.82 16.87 -17.67
C GLU A 242 10.84 17.31 -16.58
N GLN A 243 9.58 16.86 -16.67
CA GLN A 243 8.56 17.15 -15.67
C GLN A 243 8.91 16.54 -14.31
N TYR A 244 9.40 15.29 -14.28
CA TYR A 244 9.79 14.61 -13.05
C TYR A 244 10.86 15.37 -12.28
N PHE A 245 11.93 15.77 -12.98
CA PHE A 245 13.04 16.47 -12.35
C PHE A 245 12.73 17.93 -12.01
N SER A 246 11.93 18.64 -12.82
CA SER A 246 11.51 20.02 -12.52
C SER A 246 10.61 20.10 -11.28
N GLU A 247 9.82 19.05 -10.99
CA GLU A 247 8.92 19.01 -9.85
C GLU A 247 9.53 18.36 -8.58
N MET A 248 10.81 17.97 -8.60
CA MET A 248 11.48 17.22 -7.55
C MET A 248 11.32 17.83 -6.15
N GLU A 249 11.47 19.16 -6.01
CA GLU A 249 11.31 19.85 -4.72
C GLU A 249 9.89 19.71 -4.18
N SER A 250 8.90 19.91 -5.03
CA SER A 250 7.48 19.80 -4.66
C SER A 250 7.08 18.37 -4.34
N ILE A 251 7.70 17.37 -5.01
CA ILE A 251 7.53 15.94 -4.70
C ILE A 251 8.05 15.66 -3.30
N VAL A 252 9.25 16.12 -2.97
CA VAL A 252 9.86 15.95 -1.64
C VAL A 252 9.01 16.63 -0.56
N ASP A 253 8.54 17.87 -0.79
CA ASP A 253 7.64 18.55 0.15
C ASP A 253 6.37 17.75 0.47
N GLN A 254 5.77 17.13 -0.53
CA GLN A 254 4.59 16.29 -0.32
C GLN A 254 4.90 15.02 0.45
N ILE A 255 6.03 14.36 0.16
CA ILE A 255 6.47 13.16 0.88
C ILE A 255 6.71 13.47 2.36
N GLU A 256 7.38 14.59 2.68
CA GLU A 256 7.66 14.99 4.05
C GLU A 256 6.39 15.26 4.87
N ASN A 257 5.34 15.76 4.21
CA ASN A 257 4.05 16.09 4.84
C ASN A 257 2.98 14.99 4.71
N ASP A 258 3.29 13.87 4.07
CA ASP A 258 2.35 12.75 3.95
C ASP A 258 2.23 12.00 5.28
N LEU A 259 1.00 11.62 5.65
CA LEU A 259 0.72 10.91 6.91
C LEU A 259 1.50 9.58 7.03
N CYS A 260 1.75 8.90 5.92
CA CYS A 260 2.46 7.62 5.92
C CYS A 260 3.94 7.76 6.30
N THR A 261 4.54 8.92 6.04
CA THR A 261 5.97 9.18 6.32
C THR A 261 6.31 9.05 7.80
N GLY A 262 5.38 9.40 8.69
CA GLY A 262 5.58 9.36 10.14
C GLY A 262 5.94 7.98 10.69
N GLU A 263 5.39 6.92 10.09
CA GLU A 263 5.56 5.54 10.55
C GLU A 263 6.69 4.78 9.82
N ASN A 264 7.37 5.43 8.87
CA ASN A 264 8.50 4.81 8.17
C ASN A 264 9.62 4.40 9.14
N PRO A 265 10.19 3.19 9.02
CA PRO A 265 11.19 2.68 9.97
C PRO A 265 12.49 3.47 9.99
N ARG A 266 12.83 4.16 8.89
CA ARG A 266 14.01 5.00 8.77
C ARG A 266 13.61 6.47 8.58
N ARG A 267 14.19 7.36 9.39
CA ARG A 267 14.14 8.79 9.13
C ARG A 267 15.09 9.15 7.99
N PHE A 268 14.81 10.22 7.28
CA PHE A 268 15.62 10.69 6.15
C PHE A 268 15.70 12.22 6.19
N ASN A 269 16.66 12.77 5.47
CA ASN A 269 16.73 14.18 5.13
C ASN A 269 16.40 14.40 3.64
N ARG A 270 16.22 15.65 3.23
CA ARG A 270 15.84 16.02 1.86
C ARG A 270 16.85 15.54 0.80
N ILE A 271 18.14 15.55 1.12
CA ILE A 271 19.20 15.09 0.20
C ILE A 271 19.06 13.59 -0.08
N GLU A 272 18.87 12.81 0.98
CA GLU A 272 18.66 11.36 0.86
C GLU A 272 17.38 11.02 0.09
N MET A 273 16.27 11.75 0.35
CA MET A 273 15.02 11.55 -0.39
C MET A 273 15.19 11.88 -1.88
N LYS A 274 15.83 12.99 -2.21
CA LYS A 274 16.13 13.34 -3.61
C LYS A 274 17.00 12.30 -4.29
N GLN A 275 17.97 11.71 -3.57
CA GLN A 275 18.79 10.64 -4.14
C GLN A 275 17.95 9.39 -4.40
N LEU A 276 17.10 8.98 -3.44
CA LEU A 276 16.18 7.86 -3.65
C LEU A 276 15.27 8.10 -4.86
N LEU A 277 14.70 9.30 -5.00
CA LEU A 277 13.86 9.66 -6.15
C LEU A 277 14.63 9.59 -7.48
N LYS A 278 15.90 10.06 -7.52
CA LYS A 278 16.74 9.89 -8.72
C LYS A 278 16.98 8.43 -9.06
N ASP A 279 17.19 7.59 -8.06
CA ASP A 279 17.41 6.15 -8.25
C ASP A 279 16.14 5.40 -8.74
N LEU A 280 14.95 5.97 -8.53
CA LEU A 280 13.68 5.42 -9.03
C LEU A 280 13.46 5.68 -10.52
N TYR A 281 14.08 6.73 -11.07
CA TYR A 281 13.95 7.09 -12.48
C TYR A 281 14.92 6.31 -13.36
#